data_8aa7fe08268df6a7d3c805886b0068d0
#
_entry.id   8aa7fe08268df6a7d3c805886b0068d0
#
_cell.length_a   1.000
_cell.length_b   1.000
_cell.length_c   1.000
_cell.angle_alpha   90.00
_cell.angle_beta   90.00
_cell.angle_gamma   90.00
#
_symmetry.space_group_name_H-M   'P 1'
#
loop_
_entity.id
_entity.type
_entity.pdbx_description
1 polymer ?
#
loop_
_entity_poly.entity_id
_entity_poly.type
_entity_poly.pdbx_seq_one_letter_code
_entity_poly.pdbx_strand_id
1 'polypeptide(L)'
;MKTDPQSQPAQIKWPFDLRVFAVMSALWAACLAVSTFVHIGEMEVLDPVVTIFAGVRFSGDDARLVLIVEAGIFAMIALGVFTYRRWGLLLALCYMVQVVMSHLAFVVAYLPFPSEWMHVRAVASEGPIVVLVTLYLWIRACDLIFDSPPADARPQASPKPSQRSAVRADSRALDVAAIAD
;
A
#
# COMPACT_ATOMS: atom_id res chain seq x y z
N MET A 1 -22.17 -32.84 10.77
CA MET A 1 -22.04 -31.76 9.75
C MET A 1 -20.55 -31.66 9.40
N LYS A 2 -20.07 -32.27 8.31
CA LYS A 2 -18.67 -32.15 7.88
C LYS A 2 -18.55 -30.84 7.11
N THR A 3 -17.90 -29.87 7.71
CA THR A 3 -17.50 -28.62 7.01
C THR A 3 -16.48 -28.99 5.94
N ASP A 4 -16.84 -28.71 4.68
CA ASP A 4 -16.03 -28.97 3.49
C ASP A 4 -14.75 -28.11 3.55
N PRO A 5 -13.54 -28.68 3.64
CA PRO A 5 -12.30 -27.90 3.79
C PRO A 5 -11.90 -27.13 2.52
N GLN A 6 -12.67 -27.23 1.43
CA GLN A 6 -12.32 -26.61 0.14
C GLN A 6 -12.83 -25.19 -0.08
N SER A 7 -13.49 -24.56 0.91
CA SER A 7 -14.03 -23.20 0.77
C SER A 7 -13.14 -22.09 1.32
N GLN A 8 -11.86 -22.38 1.58
CA GLN A 8 -10.95 -21.26 1.90
C GLN A 8 -10.71 -20.42 0.64
N PRO A 9 -11.04 -19.11 0.69
CA PRO A 9 -10.74 -18.21 -0.41
C PRO A 9 -9.24 -18.26 -0.67
N ALA A 10 -8.86 -18.42 -1.94
CA ALA A 10 -7.47 -18.43 -2.37
C ALA A 10 -6.78 -17.19 -1.77
N GLN A 11 -5.91 -17.40 -0.80
CA GLN A 11 -5.13 -16.31 -0.21
C GLN A 11 -4.22 -15.77 -1.32
N ILE A 12 -4.47 -14.54 -1.73
CA ILE A 12 -3.59 -13.82 -2.64
C ILE A 12 -2.23 -13.72 -1.94
N LYS A 13 -1.25 -14.49 -2.40
CA LYS A 13 0.12 -14.40 -1.88
C LYS A 13 0.72 -13.09 -2.38
N TRP A 14 0.74 -12.11 -1.50
CA TRP A 14 1.43 -10.86 -1.79
C TRP A 14 2.92 -11.10 -1.98
N PRO A 15 3.54 -10.45 -2.98
CA PRO A 15 4.97 -10.56 -3.23
C PRO A 15 5.79 -10.21 -1.99
N PHE A 16 6.93 -10.89 -1.84
CA PHE A 16 7.82 -10.69 -0.69
C PHE A 16 8.31 -9.24 -0.55
N ASP A 17 8.54 -8.58 -1.67
CA ASP A 17 8.98 -7.18 -1.75
C ASP A 17 8.00 -6.20 -1.09
N LEU A 18 6.68 -6.42 -1.22
CA LEU A 18 5.67 -5.59 -0.55
C LEU A 18 5.67 -5.81 0.98
N ARG A 19 6.03 -7.00 1.45
CA ARG A 19 6.21 -7.23 2.89
C ARG A 19 7.41 -6.46 3.41
N VAL A 20 8.53 -6.49 2.68
CA VAL A 20 9.73 -5.69 3.02
C VAL A 20 9.36 -4.21 3.05
N PHE A 21 8.65 -3.72 2.05
CA PHE A 21 8.17 -2.33 2.02
C PHE A 21 7.31 -1.98 3.25
N ALA A 22 6.40 -2.87 3.66
CA ALA A 22 5.58 -2.65 4.86
C ALA A 22 6.42 -2.58 6.14
N VAL A 23 7.43 -3.47 6.29
CA VAL A 23 8.36 -3.42 7.43
C VAL A 23 9.14 -2.11 7.43
N MET A 24 9.68 -1.69 6.28
CA MET A 24 10.41 -0.43 6.16
C MET A 24 9.53 0.77 6.48
N SER A 25 8.27 0.77 6.03
CA SER A 25 7.30 1.83 6.36
C SER A 25 7.00 1.87 7.86
N ALA A 26 6.87 0.72 8.53
CA ALA A 26 6.67 0.65 9.97
C ALA A 26 7.88 1.16 10.75
N LEU A 27 9.09 0.78 10.33
CA LEU A 27 10.33 1.27 10.93
C LEU A 27 10.48 2.78 10.74
N TRP A 28 10.16 3.29 9.54
CA TRP A 28 10.19 4.72 9.28
C TRP A 28 9.20 5.49 10.15
N ALA A 29 7.96 4.99 10.27
CA ALA A 29 6.97 5.55 11.19
C ALA A 29 7.48 5.63 12.63
N ALA A 30 8.13 4.55 13.11
CA ALA A 30 8.72 4.50 14.45
C ALA A 30 9.87 5.52 14.59
N CYS A 31 10.74 5.63 13.59
CA CYS A 31 11.83 6.62 13.59
C CYS A 31 11.29 8.06 13.65
N LEU A 32 10.26 8.39 12.84
CA LEU A 32 9.64 9.71 12.87
C LEU A 32 8.99 10.01 14.23
N ALA A 33 8.27 9.05 14.80
CA ALA A 33 7.67 9.19 16.12
C ALA A 33 8.73 9.40 17.19
N VAL A 34 9.79 8.58 17.22
CA VAL A 34 10.90 8.73 18.17
C VAL A 34 11.58 10.08 18.01
N SER A 35 11.89 10.51 16.77
CA SER A 35 12.51 11.82 16.50
C SER A 35 11.71 12.96 17.09
N THR A 36 10.38 12.89 16.99
CA THR A 36 9.49 13.91 17.53
C THR A 36 9.60 14.04 19.04
N PHE A 37 9.74 12.90 19.77
CA PHE A 37 9.81 12.89 21.23
C PHE A 37 11.20 13.15 21.78
N VAL A 38 12.26 12.68 21.13
CA VAL A 38 13.64 12.85 21.59
C VAL A 38 14.07 14.32 21.56
N HIS A 39 13.57 15.12 20.62
CA HIS A 39 13.87 16.55 20.55
C HIS A 39 13.15 17.40 21.60
N ILE A 40 12.26 16.83 22.42
CA ILE A 40 11.56 17.57 23.48
C ILE A 40 12.49 17.82 24.70
N GLY A 41 13.59 17.08 24.84
CA GLY A 41 14.32 17.06 26.11
C GLY A 41 15.49 18.02 26.28
N GLU A 42 16.37 18.21 25.29
CA GLU A 42 17.66 18.90 25.55
C GLU A 42 18.28 19.70 24.39
N MET A 43 17.78 19.62 23.16
CA MET A 43 18.46 20.22 21.99
C MET A 43 17.68 21.37 21.29
N GLU A 44 16.67 21.90 21.92
CA GLU A 44 15.79 22.92 21.32
C GLU A 44 16.52 24.24 20.97
N VAL A 45 17.67 24.48 21.60
CA VAL A 45 18.40 25.75 21.46
C VAL A 45 19.41 25.73 20.30
N LEU A 46 19.86 24.54 19.86
CA LEU A 46 20.95 24.40 18.90
C LEU A 46 20.51 24.07 17.47
N ASP A 47 19.44 23.29 17.28
CA ASP A 47 18.94 22.96 15.94
C ASP A 47 17.41 22.78 15.95
N PRO A 48 16.64 23.77 15.49
CA PRO A 48 15.19 23.62 15.39
C PRO A 48 14.86 22.48 14.42
N VAL A 49 13.94 21.60 14.83
CA VAL A 49 13.40 20.55 13.95
C VAL A 49 12.84 21.21 12.70
N VAL A 50 13.33 20.80 11.55
CA VAL A 50 12.90 21.33 10.25
C VAL A 50 12.38 20.18 9.41
N THR A 51 11.22 20.36 8.81
CA THR A 51 10.67 19.43 7.82
C THR A 51 10.07 20.18 6.64
N ILE A 52 9.93 19.50 5.52
CA ILE A 52 9.35 20.08 4.29
C ILE A 52 8.11 19.27 3.95
N PHE A 53 6.97 19.95 3.94
CA PHE A 53 5.70 19.35 3.59
C PHE A 53 4.94 20.25 2.61
N ALA A 54 4.37 19.66 1.56
CA ALA A 54 3.65 20.38 0.50
C ALA A 54 4.45 21.56 -0.14
N GLY A 55 5.79 21.43 -0.21
CA GLY A 55 6.68 22.47 -0.75
C GLY A 55 6.96 23.63 0.21
N VAL A 56 6.49 23.55 1.45
CA VAL A 56 6.69 24.57 2.48
C VAL A 56 7.62 24.03 3.57
N ARG A 57 8.52 24.87 4.04
CA ARG A 57 9.40 24.56 5.16
C ARG A 57 8.69 24.85 6.47
N PHE A 58 8.62 23.87 7.34
CA PHE A 58 8.12 23.99 8.71
C PHE A 58 9.29 23.91 9.71
N SER A 59 9.17 24.62 10.83
CA SER A 59 10.20 24.62 11.88
C SER A 59 9.54 24.63 13.26
N GLY A 60 10.26 24.12 14.28
CA GLY A 60 9.76 24.09 15.66
C GLY A 60 8.54 23.20 15.82
N ASP A 61 7.52 23.69 16.52
CA ASP A 61 6.32 22.90 16.85
C ASP A 61 5.48 22.52 15.62
N ASP A 62 5.44 23.38 14.62
CA ASP A 62 4.74 23.06 13.36
C ASP A 62 5.42 21.88 12.64
N ALA A 63 6.76 21.84 12.63
CA ALA A 63 7.49 20.72 12.07
C ALA A 63 7.22 19.42 12.84
N ARG A 64 7.14 19.48 14.17
CA ARG A 64 6.78 18.32 15.01
C ARG A 64 5.39 17.79 14.68
N LEU A 65 4.42 18.68 14.52
CA LEU A 65 3.06 18.29 14.14
C LEU A 65 3.05 17.56 12.79
N VAL A 66 3.77 18.10 11.81
CA VAL A 66 3.91 17.46 10.49
C VAL A 66 4.54 16.07 10.61
N LEU A 67 5.63 15.91 11.38
CA LEU A 67 6.28 14.61 11.60
C LEU A 67 5.35 13.58 12.27
N ILE A 68 4.50 14.00 13.20
CA ILE A 68 3.50 13.12 13.82
C ILE A 68 2.47 12.65 12.79
N VAL A 69 1.99 13.57 11.94
CA VAL A 69 1.05 13.23 10.86
C VAL A 69 1.69 12.27 9.87
N GLU A 70 2.93 12.52 9.47
CA GLU A 70 3.69 11.63 8.58
C GLU A 70 3.91 10.24 9.19
N ALA A 71 4.29 10.19 10.47
CA ALA A 71 4.41 8.91 11.19
C ALA A 71 3.10 8.13 11.17
N GLY A 72 1.96 8.81 11.39
CA GLY A 72 0.63 8.21 11.29
C GLY A 72 0.32 7.67 9.88
N ILE A 73 0.65 8.41 8.84
CA ILE A 73 0.47 7.98 7.44
C ILE A 73 1.30 6.72 7.15
N PHE A 74 2.59 6.70 7.52
CA PHE A 74 3.45 5.53 7.33
C PHE A 74 2.98 4.31 8.14
N ALA A 75 2.48 4.52 9.35
CA ALA A 75 1.88 3.45 10.15
C ALA A 75 0.63 2.87 9.49
N MET A 76 -0.23 3.70 8.92
CA MET A 76 -1.40 3.26 8.15
C MET A 76 -1.00 2.52 6.87
N ILE A 77 0.00 3.00 6.13
CA ILE A 77 0.54 2.33 4.96
C ILE A 77 1.03 0.93 5.35
N ALA A 78 1.86 0.84 6.39
CA ALA A 78 2.38 -0.43 6.89
C ALA A 78 1.24 -1.39 7.24
N LEU A 79 0.26 -0.93 8.02
CA LEU A 79 -0.91 -1.73 8.42
C LEU A 79 -1.71 -2.20 7.19
N GLY A 80 -1.99 -1.31 6.25
CA GLY A 80 -2.74 -1.62 5.04
C GLY A 80 -2.05 -2.66 4.17
N VAL A 81 -0.73 -2.55 3.99
CA VAL A 81 0.07 -3.51 3.22
C VAL A 81 0.22 -4.83 3.99
N PHE A 82 0.47 -4.82 5.31
CA PHE A 82 0.53 -6.04 6.13
C PHE A 82 -0.79 -6.83 6.15
N THR A 83 -1.91 -6.12 6.15
CA THR A 83 -3.24 -6.75 6.13
C THR A 83 -3.72 -7.13 4.72
N TYR A 84 -2.82 -7.05 3.72
CA TYR A 84 -3.11 -7.37 2.32
C TYR A 84 -4.30 -6.58 1.73
N ARG A 85 -4.45 -5.33 2.15
CA ARG A 85 -5.50 -4.44 1.69
C ARG A 85 -5.00 -3.55 0.54
N ARG A 86 -5.73 -3.52 -0.57
CA ARG A 86 -5.40 -2.68 -1.73
C ARG A 86 -5.30 -1.19 -1.39
N TRP A 87 -6.11 -0.73 -0.41
CA TRP A 87 -6.08 0.66 0.01
C TRP A 87 -4.73 1.07 0.61
N GLY A 88 -4.01 0.15 1.29
CA GLY A 88 -2.68 0.45 1.83
C GLY A 88 -1.66 0.77 0.74
N LEU A 89 -1.70 0.03 -0.38
CA LEU A 89 -0.84 0.28 -1.52
C LEU A 89 -1.23 1.58 -2.24
N LEU A 90 -2.54 1.85 -2.41
CA LEU A 90 -3.01 3.09 -2.99
C LEU A 90 -2.65 4.30 -2.13
N LEU A 91 -2.81 4.19 -0.80
CA LEU A 91 -2.39 5.24 0.13
C LEU A 91 -0.89 5.50 0.01
N ALA A 92 -0.06 4.45 -0.04
CA ALA A 92 1.38 4.57 -0.23
C ALA A 92 1.71 5.30 -1.53
N LEU A 93 1.08 4.92 -2.64
CA LEU A 93 1.29 5.55 -3.94
C LEU A 93 0.89 7.03 -3.91
N CYS A 94 -0.32 7.35 -3.42
CA CYS A 94 -0.79 8.73 -3.33
C CYS A 94 0.14 9.59 -2.47
N TYR A 95 0.58 9.06 -1.32
CA TYR A 95 1.49 9.76 -0.44
C TYR A 95 2.86 9.98 -1.10
N MET A 96 3.44 8.99 -1.77
CA MET A 96 4.72 9.14 -2.45
C MET A 96 4.65 10.12 -3.62
N VAL A 97 3.54 10.16 -4.36
CA VAL A 97 3.31 11.19 -5.39
C VAL A 97 3.27 12.60 -4.74
N GLN A 98 2.59 12.75 -3.62
CA GLN A 98 2.55 14.00 -2.87
C GLN A 98 3.96 14.41 -2.41
N VAL A 99 4.79 13.47 -1.94
CA VAL A 99 6.19 13.75 -1.55
C VAL A 99 7.01 14.21 -2.74
N VAL A 100 6.92 13.55 -3.91
CA VAL A 100 7.60 14.00 -5.15
C VAL A 100 7.20 15.42 -5.51
N MET A 101 5.90 15.72 -5.49
CA MET A 101 5.39 17.06 -5.81
C MET A 101 5.85 18.11 -4.79
N SER A 102 5.88 17.73 -3.51
CA SER A 102 6.38 18.57 -2.43
C SER A 102 7.86 18.93 -2.62
N HIS A 103 8.71 17.94 -2.92
CA HIS A 103 10.13 18.13 -3.18
C HIS A 103 10.36 19.04 -4.39
N LEU A 104 9.63 18.79 -5.48
CA LEU A 104 9.73 19.61 -6.69
C LEU A 104 9.31 21.07 -6.42
N ALA A 105 8.17 21.26 -5.75
CA ALA A 105 7.67 22.58 -5.40
C ALA A 105 8.67 23.34 -4.50
N PHE A 106 9.26 22.66 -3.51
CA PHE A 106 10.28 23.24 -2.64
C PHE A 106 11.50 23.67 -3.44
N VAL A 107 12.05 22.80 -4.27
CA VAL A 107 13.23 23.14 -5.09
C VAL A 107 12.95 24.34 -5.99
N VAL A 108 11.82 24.37 -6.67
CA VAL A 108 11.45 25.49 -7.56
C VAL A 108 11.28 26.79 -6.78
N ALA A 109 10.62 26.74 -5.62
CA ALA A 109 10.34 27.92 -4.81
C ALA A 109 11.61 28.53 -4.16
N TYR A 110 12.52 27.67 -3.70
CA TYR A 110 13.68 28.11 -2.90
C TYR A 110 15.00 28.16 -3.66
N LEU A 111 15.07 27.61 -4.89
CA LEU A 111 16.27 27.68 -5.73
C LEU A 111 16.84 29.11 -5.92
N PRO A 112 16.01 30.17 -6.05
CA PRO A 112 16.51 31.56 -6.19
C PRO A 112 17.18 32.13 -4.95
N PHE A 113 17.04 31.46 -3.77
CA PHE A 113 17.53 31.99 -2.50
C PHE A 113 18.83 31.29 -2.08
N PRO A 114 20.02 31.92 -2.17
CA PRO A 114 21.30 31.29 -1.81
C PRO A 114 21.37 30.80 -0.36
N SER A 115 20.66 31.47 0.56
CA SER A 115 20.57 31.06 1.98
C SER A 115 19.95 29.70 2.18
N GLU A 116 19.12 29.22 1.25
CA GLU A 116 18.41 27.94 1.31
C GLU A 116 19.10 26.82 0.54
N TRP A 117 20.21 27.09 -0.15
CA TRP A 117 20.85 26.09 -1.02
C TRP A 117 21.26 24.80 -0.32
N MET A 118 21.58 24.85 0.96
CA MET A 118 21.90 23.64 1.71
C MET A 118 20.67 22.71 1.80
N HIS A 119 19.51 23.28 2.10
CA HIS A 119 18.25 22.55 2.15
C HIS A 119 17.79 22.08 0.75
N VAL A 120 17.93 22.94 -0.25
CA VAL A 120 17.63 22.59 -1.65
C VAL A 120 18.47 21.41 -2.12
N ARG A 121 19.78 21.39 -1.79
CA ARG A 121 20.65 20.26 -2.15
C ARG A 121 20.27 18.97 -1.43
N ALA A 122 19.92 19.04 -0.14
CA ALA A 122 19.47 17.89 0.64
C ALA A 122 18.23 17.29 -0.03
N VAL A 123 17.21 18.08 -0.27
CA VAL A 123 15.96 17.65 -0.93
C VAL A 123 16.23 17.11 -2.35
N ALA A 124 17.09 17.78 -3.13
CA ALA A 124 17.43 17.34 -4.46
C ALA A 124 18.20 16.01 -4.46
N SER A 125 18.99 15.71 -3.42
CA SER A 125 19.70 14.43 -3.29
C SER A 125 18.77 13.27 -2.94
N GLU A 126 17.69 13.51 -2.23
CA GLU A 126 16.66 12.52 -1.87
C GLU A 126 15.68 12.25 -3.01
N GLY A 127 15.45 13.26 -3.88
CA GLY A 127 14.48 13.21 -4.96
C GLY A 127 14.55 11.96 -5.83
N PRO A 128 15.72 11.52 -6.33
CA PRO A 128 15.83 10.32 -7.15
C PRO A 128 15.33 9.05 -6.44
N ILE A 129 15.61 8.91 -5.14
CA ILE A 129 15.17 7.75 -4.34
C ILE A 129 13.64 7.77 -4.23
N VAL A 130 13.06 8.93 -3.92
CA VAL A 130 11.60 9.10 -3.79
C VAL A 130 10.91 8.78 -5.12
N VAL A 131 11.45 9.26 -6.24
CA VAL A 131 10.92 8.97 -7.59
C VAL A 131 10.99 7.47 -7.90
N LEU A 132 12.10 6.80 -7.60
CA LEU A 132 12.24 5.36 -7.83
C LEU A 132 11.25 4.54 -6.99
N VAL A 133 11.07 4.89 -5.73
CA VAL A 133 10.08 4.24 -4.85
C VAL A 133 8.65 4.48 -5.38
N THR A 134 8.35 5.69 -5.82
CA THR A 134 7.05 6.02 -6.41
C THR A 134 6.78 5.20 -7.67
N LEU A 135 7.75 5.11 -8.57
CA LEU A 135 7.65 4.31 -9.80
C LEU A 135 7.47 2.81 -9.48
N TYR A 136 8.23 2.29 -8.52
CA TYR A 136 8.07 0.92 -8.05
C TYR A 136 6.64 0.65 -7.55
N LEU A 137 6.10 1.53 -6.68
CA LEU A 137 4.74 1.40 -6.16
C LEU A 137 3.69 1.52 -7.26
N TRP A 138 3.92 2.38 -8.25
CA TRP A 138 3.05 2.50 -9.42
C TRP A 138 2.97 1.19 -10.20
N ILE A 139 4.11 0.60 -10.53
CA ILE A 139 4.18 -0.69 -11.24
C ILE A 139 3.43 -1.77 -10.43
N ARG A 140 3.68 -1.85 -9.11
CA ARG A 140 3.02 -2.83 -8.25
C ARG A 140 1.52 -2.60 -8.11
N ALA A 141 1.08 -1.35 -8.08
CA ALA A 141 -0.34 -1.02 -8.08
C ALA A 141 -1.01 -1.44 -9.39
N CYS A 142 -0.36 -1.22 -10.52
CA CYS A 142 -0.84 -1.68 -11.83
C CYS A 142 -0.98 -3.21 -11.86
N ASP A 143 0.06 -3.96 -11.48
CA ASP A 143 0.02 -5.43 -11.44
C ASP A 143 -1.14 -5.96 -10.59
N LEU A 144 -1.34 -5.40 -9.40
CA LEU A 144 -2.34 -5.89 -8.45
C LEU A 144 -3.78 -5.44 -8.75
N ILE A 145 -3.95 -4.33 -9.46
CA ILE A 145 -5.28 -3.79 -9.77
C ILE A 145 -5.77 -4.32 -11.12
N PHE A 146 -4.90 -4.38 -12.13
CA PHE A 146 -5.29 -4.71 -13.50
C PHE A 146 -5.13 -6.19 -13.83
N ASP A 147 -4.17 -6.92 -13.25
CA ASP A 147 -3.97 -8.35 -13.48
C ASP A 147 -4.91 -9.23 -12.63
N SER A 148 -5.77 -8.64 -11.79
CA SER A 148 -6.78 -9.42 -11.10
C SER A 148 -7.82 -9.89 -12.12
N PRO A 149 -7.99 -11.21 -12.38
CA PRO A 149 -8.98 -11.70 -13.31
C PRO A 149 -10.36 -11.16 -12.90
N PRO A 150 -11.19 -10.73 -13.86
CA PRO A 150 -12.53 -10.22 -13.58
C PRO A 150 -13.28 -11.25 -12.73
N ALA A 151 -14.07 -10.77 -11.76
CA ALA A 151 -14.79 -11.62 -10.82
C ALA A 151 -15.66 -12.70 -11.53
N ASP A 152 -16.07 -12.41 -12.75
CA ASP A 152 -16.88 -13.27 -13.62
C ASP A 152 -16.07 -14.39 -14.28
N ALA A 153 -14.74 -14.30 -14.31
CA ALA A 153 -13.84 -15.35 -14.82
C ALA A 153 -13.54 -16.45 -13.80
N ARG A 154 -14.18 -16.43 -12.62
CA ARG A 154 -14.11 -17.60 -11.72
C ARG A 154 -14.74 -18.77 -12.46
N PRO A 155 -14.00 -19.88 -12.62
CA PRO A 155 -14.59 -21.08 -13.19
C PRO A 155 -15.88 -21.34 -12.42
N GLN A 156 -17.03 -21.30 -13.11
CA GLN A 156 -18.29 -21.71 -12.53
C GLN A 156 -18.01 -23.06 -11.89
N ALA A 157 -18.19 -23.12 -10.58
CA ALA A 157 -17.88 -24.33 -9.83
C ALA A 157 -18.51 -25.49 -10.59
N SER A 158 -17.66 -26.35 -11.12
CA SER A 158 -18.09 -27.53 -11.90
C SER A 158 -19.25 -28.17 -11.12
N PRO A 159 -20.43 -28.37 -11.74
CA PRO A 159 -21.61 -28.82 -11.04
C PRO A 159 -21.21 -30.07 -10.23
N LYS A 160 -21.51 -30.06 -8.93
CA LYS A 160 -21.12 -31.09 -7.97
C LYS A 160 -21.39 -32.45 -8.59
N PRO A 161 -20.46 -33.41 -8.54
CA PRO A 161 -20.64 -34.75 -9.13
C PRO A 161 -21.91 -35.45 -8.70
N SER A 162 -22.52 -35.11 -7.55
CA SER A 162 -23.80 -35.59 -7.09
C SER A 162 -24.99 -35.16 -7.98
N GLN A 163 -24.94 -34.01 -8.62
CA GLN A 163 -26.00 -33.55 -9.53
C GLN A 163 -25.94 -34.29 -10.89
N ARG A 164 -24.74 -34.66 -11.37
CA ARG A 164 -24.59 -35.47 -12.59
C ARG A 164 -25.13 -36.88 -12.41
N SER A 165 -25.02 -37.45 -11.21
CA SER A 165 -25.55 -38.79 -10.92
C SER A 165 -27.07 -38.80 -10.84
N ALA A 166 -27.70 -37.76 -10.30
CA ALA A 166 -29.15 -37.63 -10.21
C ALA A 166 -29.81 -37.49 -11.61
N VAL A 167 -29.25 -36.59 -12.46
CA VAL A 167 -29.77 -36.42 -13.84
C VAL A 167 -29.60 -37.66 -14.69
N ARG A 168 -28.54 -38.46 -14.48
CA ARG A 168 -28.28 -39.68 -15.22
C ARG A 168 -29.15 -40.86 -14.73
N ALA A 169 -29.61 -40.85 -13.48
CA ALA A 169 -30.54 -41.82 -12.95
C ALA A 169 -31.97 -41.60 -13.48
N ASP A 170 -32.38 -40.35 -13.60
CA ASP A 170 -33.71 -39.96 -14.10
C ASP A 170 -33.88 -40.29 -15.60
N SER A 171 -32.85 -40.06 -16.42
CA SER A 171 -32.91 -40.45 -17.84
C SER A 171 -32.97 -41.95 -18.07
N ARG A 172 -32.33 -42.77 -17.21
CA ARG A 172 -32.44 -44.23 -17.30
C ARG A 172 -33.80 -44.78 -16.86
N ALA A 173 -34.48 -44.12 -15.92
CA ALA A 173 -35.81 -44.52 -15.47
C ALA A 173 -36.87 -44.26 -16.59
N LEU A 174 -36.72 -43.21 -17.36
CA LEU A 174 -37.57 -42.90 -18.50
C LEU A 174 -37.42 -43.88 -19.68
N ASP A 175 -36.16 -44.32 -19.95
CA ASP A 175 -35.89 -45.28 -21.02
C ASP A 175 -36.44 -46.68 -20.73
N VAL A 176 -36.49 -47.11 -19.44
CA VAL A 176 -37.03 -48.41 -19.04
C VAL A 176 -38.58 -48.43 -19.10
N ALA A 177 -39.24 -47.29 -18.83
CA ALA A 177 -40.68 -47.18 -18.92
C ALA A 177 -41.20 -47.19 -20.39
N ALA A 178 -40.40 -46.73 -21.34
CA ALA A 178 -40.73 -46.72 -22.75
C ALA A 178 -40.64 -48.07 -23.49
N ILE A 179 -40.07 -49.11 -22.84
CA ILE A 179 -39.91 -50.46 -23.44
C ILE A 179 -41.01 -51.43 -22.93
N ALA A 180 -41.84 -50.98 -21.97
CA ALA A 180 -42.87 -51.87 -21.32
C ALA A 180 -44.27 -51.72 -21.92
N ASP A 181 -44.50 -50.88 -22.91
CA ASP A 181 -45.68 -50.77 -23.73
C ASP A 181 -45.42 -51.33 -25.14
#